data_416f4f0ebc9d53a29f63e6eba833520f
#
_entry.id   416f4f0ebc9d53a29f63e6eba833520f
#
_cell.length_a   1.000
_cell.length_b   1.000
_cell.length_c   1.000
_cell.angle_alpha   90.00
_cell.angle_beta   90.00
_cell.angle_gamma   90.00
#
_symmetry.space_group_name_H-M   'P 1'
#
loop_
_entity.id
_entity.type
_entity.pdbx_description
1 polymer ?
#
loop_
_entity_poly.entity_id
_entity_poly.type
_entity_poly.pdbx_seq_one_letter_code
_entity_poly.pdbx_strand_id
1 'polypeptide(L)'
;MNVNDLKDFDILSPQDKAEALALLHKYDQLGKQESCQKDFMSFVKHMWGDTFIEGRHHKIIADKFNRIAQGKLKRLIVCLPPRHSKSEFASTFFPAWMMGLNGALKIIQCTHTSELAVRFGRKVRNLIDSEDFKTIFPNVSLQADNKSAGRWTSNMEGEFFAAGVGGAITGRGADLLIIDDPHSEQDALSPKSMDSAYEWYTSGPRQRLQPGGTIVIVMTRWSTKDLVGKVLKKQGQENADQWEVVEFPAIMPKTDKPLWGEFWKKEELLSVKASLPVAKWNAQWMQNPTAEEGSIVKREWWEKWHGEQVPSYDYVIQSYDTAFSKKETADYSAITTWAVFEHETNETPCIILLDAKRMRVDFPELKRLAWDEYKYWEPDCVLIEAKASGTPLTQELRRMGIPVTAYTPSRGQDKVARMNSVAPIFESGMVWAPDENFADEVIEEMASFPYGDNDDYCDSATMALMRFRQGGFLSLHEDYQDEVKLLRKDRTVYY
;
A
#
# COMPACT_ATOMS: atom_id res chain seq x y z
N MET A 1 24.67 -16.25 32.43
CA MET A 1 25.31 -16.29 33.77
C MET A 1 26.62 -15.56 33.66
N ASN A 2 26.87 -14.52 34.44
CA ASN A 2 28.10 -13.75 34.34
C ASN A 2 29.15 -14.32 35.32
N VAL A 3 30.44 -14.29 34.95
CA VAL A 3 31.54 -14.77 35.85
C VAL A 3 31.48 -14.11 37.23
N ASN A 4 30.97 -12.89 37.31
CA ASN A 4 30.75 -12.12 38.54
C ASN A 4 29.63 -12.67 39.44
N ASP A 5 28.80 -13.62 38.97
CA ASP A 5 27.74 -14.26 39.76
C ASP A 5 28.21 -15.52 40.47
N LEU A 6 29.45 -16.01 40.21
CA LEU A 6 30.05 -17.14 40.86
C LEU A 6 30.74 -16.66 42.15
N LYS A 7 30.06 -16.75 43.27
CA LYS A 7 30.68 -16.61 44.59
C LYS A 7 31.83 -17.59 44.63
N ASP A 8 33.05 -17.13 44.91
CA ASP A 8 34.27 -17.93 45.03
C ASP A 8 35.07 -18.23 43.76
N PHE A 9 34.76 -17.61 42.59
CA PHE A 9 35.54 -17.81 41.36
C PHE A 9 37.04 -17.44 41.56
N ASP A 10 37.31 -16.40 42.37
CA ASP A 10 38.68 -15.91 42.63
C ASP A 10 39.54 -16.87 43.48
N ILE A 11 38.90 -17.79 44.20
CA ILE A 11 39.56 -18.76 45.10
C ILE A 11 39.95 -20.04 44.34
N LEU A 12 39.42 -20.27 43.14
CA LEU A 12 39.70 -21.46 42.36
C LEU A 12 41.14 -21.51 41.85
N SER A 13 41.69 -22.71 41.71
CA SER A 13 42.95 -22.91 41.03
C SER A 13 42.92 -22.47 39.56
N PRO A 14 44.03 -22.13 38.92
CA PRO A 14 44.06 -21.77 37.51
C PRO A 14 43.44 -22.83 36.60
N GLN A 15 43.54 -24.10 36.95
CA GLN A 15 42.97 -25.22 36.21
C GLN A 15 41.44 -25.27 36.36
N ASP A 16 40.93 -25.11 37.59
CA ASP A 16 39.49 -25.09 37.88
C ASP A 16 38.84 -23.85 37.30
N LYS A 17 39.52 -22.69 37.27
CA LYS A 17 39.06 -21.47 36.55
C LYS A 17 38.89 -21.70 35.05
N ALA A 18 39.85 -22.36 34.41
CA ALA A 18 39.78 -22.68 32.99
C ALA A 18 38.62 -23.63 32.69
N GLU A 19 38.40 -24.63 33.53
CA GLU A 19 37.26 -25.57 33.38
C GLU A 19 35.91 -24.90 33.60
N ALA A 20 35.80 -24.04 34.63
CA ALA A 20 34.58 -23.26 34.89
C ALA A 20 34.25 -22.30 33.73
N LEU A 21 35.26 -21.63 33.17
CA LEU A 21 35.07 -20.77 31.98
C LEU A 21 34.64 -21.57 30.78
N ALA A 22 35.23 -22.75 30.54
CA ALA A 22 34.82 -23.63 29.43
C ALA A 22 33.37 -24.11 29.58
N LEU A 23 32.95 -24.45 30.79
CA LEU A 23 31.57 -24.84 31.11
C LEU A 23 30.58 -23.67 30.90
N LEU A 24 30.96 -22.47 31.35
CA LEU A 24 30.12 -21.26 31.09
C LEU A 24 29.98 -20.96 29.60
N HIS A 25 31.07 -21.02 28.85
CA HIS A 25 31.01 -20.85 27.39
C HIS A 25 30.09 -21.89 26.71
N LYS A 26 30.22 -23.14 27.14
CA LYS A 26 29.37 -24.22 26.65
C LYS A 26 27.89 -23.99 26.99
N TYR A 27 27.60 -23.55 28.20
CA TYR A 27 26.26 -23.21 28.66
C TYR A 27 25.65 -22.06 27.84
N ASP A 28 26.42 -20.99 27.63
CA ASP A 28 26.02 -19.85 26.83
C ASP A 28 25.77 -20.23 25.34
N GLN A 29 26.63 -21.10 24.78
CA GLN A 29 26.42 -21.65 23.44
C GLN A 29 25.12 -22.47 23.33
N LEU A 30 24.88 -23.35 24.30
CA LEU A 30 23.64 -24.16 24.33
C LEU A 30 22.39 -23.27 24.50
N GLY A 31 22.47 -22.24 25.34
CA GLY A 31 21.38 -21.27 25.52
C GLY A 31 21.10 -20.47 24.24
N LYS A 32 22.15 -20.02 23.56
CA LYS A 32 22.01 -19.35 22.23
C LYS A 32 21.44 -20.29 21.17
N GLN A 33 21.94 -21.51 21.09
CA GLN A 33 21.45 -22.56 20.20
C GLN A 33 19.96 -22.79 20.41
N GLU A 34 19.53 -23.04 21.63
CA GLU A 34 18.13 -23.29 21.99
C GLU A 34 17.24 -22.11 21.65
N SER A 35 17.68 -20.88 21.97
CA SER A 35 16.95 -19.66 21.64
C SER A 35 16.77 -19.49 20.13
N CYS A 36 17.83 -19.66 19.34
CA CYS A 36 17.79 -19.56 17.88
C CYS A 36 16.95 -20.67 17.22
N GLN A 37 16.91 -21.86 17.81
CA GLN A 37 16.05 -22.94 17.31
C GLN A 37 14.55 -22.70 17.61
N LYS A 38 14.23 -22.05 18.74
CA LYS A 38 12.85 -21.81 19.17
C LYS A 38 12.24 -20.54 18.59
N ASP A 39 13.04 -19.55 18.28
CA ASP A 39 12.56 -18.23 17.87
C ASP A 39 13.32 -17.70 16.66
N PHE A 40 12.55 -17.39 15.61
CA PHE A 40 13.08 -16.89 14.35
C PHE A 40 13.83 -15.55 14.51
N MET A 41 13.33 -14.63 15.36
CA MET A 41 14.02 -13.35 15.57
C MET A 41 15.38 -13.53 16.23
N SER A 42 15.49 -14.43 17.19
CA SER A 42 16.76 -14.79 17.83
C SER A 42 17.75 -15.38 16.81
N PHE A 43 17.27 -16.23 15.91
CA PHE A 43 18.06 -16.73 14.78
C PHE A 43 18.54 -15.61 13.86
N VAL A 44 17.64 -14.71 13.44
CA VAL A 44 18.01 -13.57 12.57
C VAL A 44 19.05 -12.69 13.24
N LYS A 45 18.86 -12.30 14.49
CA LYS A 45 19.83 -11.48 15.24
C LYS A 45 21.20 -12.12 15.32
N HIS A 46 21.25 -13.42 15.56
CA HIS A 46 22.51 -14.15 15.62
C HIS A 46 23.21 -14.20 14.25
N MET A 47 22.47 -14.54 13.19
CA MET A 47 23.05 -14.74 11.85
C MET A 47 23.33 -13.42 11.10
N TRP A 48 22.59 -12.35 11.39
CA TRP A 48 22.82 -11.04 10.75
C TRP A 48 23.88 -10.23 11.50
N GLY A 49 24.00 -10.44 12.81
CA GLY A 49 24.98 -9.77 13.67
C GLY A 49 24.65 -8.30 13.95
N ASP A 50 25.68 -7.55 14.35
CA ASP A 50 25.55 -6.17 14.89
C ASP A 50 25.03 -5.14 13.87
N THR A 51 25.01 -5.47 12.59
CA THR A 51 24.50 -4.58 11.54
C THR A 51 22.98 -4.63 11.40
N PHE A 52 22.31 -5.53 12.11
CA PHE A 52 20.86 -5.65 12.06
C PHE A 52 20.18 -4.53 12.85
N ILE A 53 19.43 -3.70 12.15
CA ILE A 53 18.59 -2.67 12.76
C ILE A 53 17.18 -3.22 12.91
N GLU A 54 16.76 -3.51 14.12
CA GLU A 54 15.46 -4.07 14.41
C GLU A 54 14.35 -3.02 14.28
N GLY A 55 13.32 -3.29 13.47
CA GLY A 55 12.11 -2.49 13.36
C GLY A 55 10.88 -3.23 13.89
N ARG A 56 9.78 -2.51 14.11
CA ARG A 56 8.52 -3.08 14.61
C ARG A 56 7.97 -4.19 13.68
N HIS A 57 8.04 -3.99 12.37
CA HIS A 57 7.58 -4.96 11.37
C HIS A 57 8.35 -6.27 11.43
N HIS A 58 9.64 -6.25 11.74
CA HIS A 58 10.46 -7.45 11.89
C HIS A 58 9.91 -8.38 12.98
N LYS A 59 9.52 -7.82 14.15
CA LYS A 59 8.93 -8.59 15.25
C LYS A 59 7.63 -9.27 14.86
N ILE A 60 6.77 -8.54 14.13
CA ILE A 60 5.48 -9.05 13.70
C ILE A 60 5.67 -10.17 12.68
N ILE A 61 6.56 -9.99 11.69
CA ILE A 61 6.86 -11.02 10.69
C ILE A 61 7.48 -12.26 11.34
N ALA A 62 8.41 -12.07 12.27
CA ALA A 62 9.04 -13.16 13.01
C ALA A 62 8.02 -13.98 13.80
N ASP A 63 7.04 -13.34 14.46
CA ASP A 63 5.94 -14.05 15.11
C ASP A 63 5.15 -14.92 14.11
N LYS A 64 4.85 -14.39 12.91
CA LYS A 64 4.15 -15.18 11.88
C LYS A 64 4.98 -16.38 11.43
N PHE A 65 6.29 -16.21 11.25
CA PHE A 65 7.19 -17.30 10.87
C PHE A 65 7.34 -18.33 11.99
N ASN A 66 7.39 -17.92 13.25
CA ASN A 66 7.33 -18.84 14.40
C ASN A 66 6.03 -19.67 14.38
N ARG A 67 4.90 -19.06 14.09
CA ARG A 67 3.60 -19.78 13.97
C ARG A 67 3.57 -20.74 12.79
N ILE A 68 4.24 -20.43 11.70
CA ILE A 68 4.42 -21.36 10.57
C ILE A 68 5.25 -22.56 11.00
N ALA A 69 6.39 -22.36 11.64
CA ALA A 69 7.24 -23.44 12.13
C ALA A 69 6.51 -24.37 13.12
N GLN A 70 5.60 -23.80 13.92
CA GLN A 70 4.73 -24.55 14.83
C GLN A 70 3.53 -25.24 14.14
N GLY A 71 3.39 -25.10 12.83
CA GLY A 71 2.25 -25.65 12.07
C GLY A 71 0.91 -24.94 12.25
N LYS A 72 0.87 -23.81 12.99
CA LYS A 72 -0.33 -23.05 13.33
C LYS A 72 -0.79 -22.07 12.22
N LEU A 73 0.08 -21.77 11.27
CA LEU A 73 -0.20 -20.86 10.16
C LEU A 73 0.27 -21.49 8.84
N LYS A 74 -0.62 -21.56 7.85
CA LYS A 74 -0.36 -22.24 6.58
C LYS A 74 -0.42 -21.33 5.35
N ARG A 75 -1.08 -20.18 5.47
CA ARG A 75 -1.26 -19.22 4.39
C ARG A 75 -0.94 -17.82 4.92
N LEU A 76 0.15 -17.25 4.47
CA LEU A 76 0.61 -15.93 4.92
C LEU A 76 0.89 -15.04 3.72
N ILE A 77 0.35 -13.83 3.76
CA ILE A 77 0.71 -12.72 2.87
C ILE A 77 1.35 -11.63 3.71
N VAL A 78 2.52 -11.14 3.27
CA VAL A 78 3.22 -10.02 3.88
C VAL A 78 3.50 -8.98 2.82
N CYS A 79 2.90 -7.79 2.96
CA CYS A 79 3.11 -6.66 2.07
C CYS A 79 3.93 -5.58 2.77
N LEU A 80 5.05 -5.19 2.14
CA LEU A 80 6.00 -4.21 2.68
C LEU A 80 6.50 -3.26 1.59
N PRO A 81 6.84 -2.02 1.97
CA PRO A 81 7.48 -1.10 1.06
C PRO A 81 8.85 -1.61 0.58
N PRO A 82 9.38 -1.04 -0.52
CA PRO A 82 10.74 -1.31 -0.94
C PRO A 82 11.75 -1.02 0.17
N ARG A 83 12.86 -1.77 0.22
CA ARG A 83 13.97 -1.57 1.18
C ARG A 83 13.61 -1.70 2.67
N HIS A 84 12.55 -2.46 3.00
CA HIS A 84 12.18 -2.78 4.39
C HIS A 84 12.50 -4.23 4.77
N SER A 85 13.56 -4.80 4.23
CA SER A 85 14.14 -6.13 4.57
C SER A 85 13.24 -7.33 4.28
N LYS A 86 12.13 -7.18 3.55
CA LYS A 86 11.17 -8.26 3.30
C LYS A 86 11.82 -9.53 2.71
N SER A 87 12.64 -9.36 1.68
CA SER A 87 13.28 -10.48 0.98
C SER A 87 14.39 -11.13 1.81
N GLU A 88 15.16 -10.35 2.60
CA GLU A 88 16.16 -10.95 3.49
C GLU A 88 15.49 -11.83 4.54
N PHE A 89 14.38 -11.39 5.13
CA PHE A 89 13.62 -12.17 6.09
C PHE A 89 12.98 -13.41 5.46
N ALA A 90 12.19 -13.23 4.39
CA ALA A 90 11.37 -14.29 3.82
C ALA A 90 12.14 -15.22 2.87
N SER A 91 13.15 -14.70 2.16
CA SER A 91 13.82 -15.43 1.07
C SER A 91 15.26 -15.83 1.38
N THR A 92 15.82 -15.39 2.51
CA THR A 92 17.16 -15.77 2.97
C THR A 92 17.11 -16.45 4.33
N PHE A 93 16.70 -15.75 5.38
CA PHE A 93 16.75 -16.31 6.75
C PHE A 93 15.66 -17.33 7.02
N PHE A 94 14.42 -17.09 6.58
CA PHE A 94 13.31 -17.99 6.87
C PHE A 94 13.47 -19.39 6.25
N PRO A 95 13.80 -19.57 4.97
CA PRO A 95 14.03 -20.91 4.40
C PRO A 95 15.23 -21.60 5.05
N ALA A 96 16.30 -20.88 5.41
CA ALA A 96 17.44 -21.46 6.10
C ALA A 96 17.05 -21.97 7.49
N TRP A 97 16.31 -21.16 8.26
CA TRP A 97 15.83 -21.53 9.58
C TRP A 97 14.89 -22.74 9.54
N MET A 98 13.93 -22.73 8.62
CA MET A 98 13.00 -23.86 8.42
C MET A 98 13.72 -25.14 8.05
N MET A 99 14.75 -25.07 7.18
CA MET A 99 15.59 -26.22 6.85
C MET A 99 16.43 -26.68 8.05
N GLY A 100 16.88 -25.76 8.90
CA GLY A 100 17.57 -26.07 10.15
C GLY A 100 16.69 -26.84 11.13
N LEU A 101 15.41 -26.46 11.25
CA LEU A 101 14.42 -27.13 12.09
C LEU A 101 14.03 -28.50 11.58
N ASN A 102 13.93 -28.65 10.25
CA ASN A 102 13.60 -29.90 9.59
C ASN A 102 14.45 -30.06 8.31
N GLY A 103 15.54 -30.79 8.45
CA GLY A 103 16.49 -31.02 7.37
C GLY A 103 15.92 -31.79 6.16
N ALA A 104 14.75 -32.44 6.29
CA ALA A 104 14.07 -33.14 5.20
C ALA A 104 13.05 -32.28 4.41
N LEU A 105 12.94 -30.97 4.78
CA LEU A 105 11.94 -30.08 4.20
C LEU A 105 12.20 -29.79 2.72
N LYS A 106 11.12 -29.80 1.90
CA LYS A 106 11.18 -29.43 0.48
C LYS A 106 10.67 -28.03 0.30
N ILE A 107 11.56 -27.13 -0.15
CA ILE A 107 11.27 -25.71 -0.30
C ILE A 107 11.32 -25.33 -1.79
N ILE A 108 10.25 -24.73 -2.29
CA ILE A 108 10.25 -24.02 -3.58
C ILE A 108 10.19 -22.53 -3.31
N GLN A 109 11.14 -21.80 -3.89
CA GLN A 109 11.19 -20.34 -3.79
C GLN A 109 11.09 -19.71 -5.17
N CYS A 110 10.16 -18.79 -5.33
CA CYS A 110 9.86 -18.12 -6.59
C CYS A 110 10.04 -16.61 -6.47
N THR A 111 10.57 -15.98 -7.52
CA THR A 111 10.63 -14.52 -7.69
C THR A 111 10.27 -14.15 -9.13
N HIS A 112 10.15 -12.85 -9.47
CA HIS A 112 9.81 -12.42 -10.83
C HIS A 112 10.83 -12.89 -11.89
N THR A 113 12.10 -13.09 -11.56
CA THR A 113 13.10 -13.65 -12.49
C THR A 113 13.82 -14.88 -11.92
N SER A 114 14.22 -15.81 -12.79
CA SER A 114 15.01 -16.97 -12.38
C SER A 114 16.37 -16.58 -11.83
N GLU A 115 16.98 -15.51 -12.35
CA GLU A 115 18.29 -15.01 -11.89
C GLU A 115 18.21 -14.56 -10.42
N LEU A 116 17.17 -13.79 -10.07
CA LEU A 116 16.95 -13.34 -8.69
C LEU A 116 16.67 -14.52 -7.76
N ALA A 117 15.85 -15.47 -8.20
CA ALA A 117 15.58 -16.69 -7.43
C ALA A 117 16.86 -17.50 -7.15
N VAL A 118 17.71 -17.70 -8.15
CA VAL A 118 19.01 -18.37 -8.01
C VAL A 118 19.96 -17.58 -7.08
N ARG A 119 19.92 -16.25 -7.11
CA ARG A 119 20.69 -15.41 -6.17
C ARG A 119 20.27 -15.67 -4.71
N PHE A 120 18.97 -15.74 -4.42
CA PHE A 120 18.50 -16.10 -3.09
C PHE A 120 18.84 -17.53 -2.73
N GLY A 121 18.68 -18.49 -3.65
CA GLY A 121 19.08 -19.87 -3.41
C GLY A 121 20.56 -20.01 -3.04
N ARG A 122 21.43 -19.22 -3.66
CA ARG A 122 22.86 -19.13 -3.30
C ARG A 122 23.06 -18.56 -1.89
N LYS A 123 22.33 -17.50 -1.53
CA LYS A 123 22.42 -16.90 -0.18
C LYS A 123 22.00 -17.92 0.89
N VAL A 124 20.86 -18.59 0.72
CA VAL A 124 20.38 -19.61 1.65
C VAL A 124 21.36 -20.75 1.77
N ARG A 125 21.87 -21.25 0.65
CA ARG A 125 22.91 -22.31 0.64
C ARG A 125 24.15 -21.91 1.43
N ASN A 126 24.67 -20.69 1.18
CA ASN A 126 25.89 -20.22 1.85
C ASN A 126 25.64 -20.00 3.35
N LEU A 127 24.42 -19.59 3.72
CA LEU A 127 24.02 -19.43 5.12
C LEU A 127 24.03 -20.78 5.85
N ILE A 128 23.47 -21.82 5.24
CA ILE A 128 23.46 -23.20 5.79
C ILE A 128 24.88 -23.78 5.88
N ASP A 129 25.77 -23.41 4.97
CA ASP A 129 27.17 -23.90 4.98
C ASP A 129 28.08 -23.12 5.93
N SER A 130 27.59 -22.03 6.57
CA SER A 130 28.37 -21.23 7.53
C SER A 130 28.57 -21.97 8.86
N GLU A 131 29.67 -21.67 9.55
CA GLU A 131 29.98 -22.27 10.86
C GLU A 131 28.95 -21.83 11.91
N ASP A 132 28.47 -20.57 11.86
CA ASP A 132 27.44 -20.05 12.77
C ASP A 132 26.13 -20.86 12.65
N PHE A 133 25.70 -21.15 11.41
CA PHE A 133 24.54 -22.00 11.21
C PHE A 133 24.72 -23.42 11.73
N LYS A 134 25.88 -24.05 11.48
CA LYS A 134 26.21 -25.40 11.96
C LYS A 134 26.27 -25.46 13.49
N THR A 135 26.65 -24.36 14.15
CA THR A 135 26.62 -24.25 15.61
C THR A 135 25.19 -24.30 16.14
N ILE A 136 24.23 -23.69 15.44
CA ILE A 136 22.81 -23.71 15.83
C ILE A 136 22.14 -25.05 15.43
N PHE A 137 22.41 -25.53 14.23
CA PHE A 137 21.79 -26.74 13.66
C PHE A 137 22.85 -27.78 13.26
N PRO A 138 23.53 -28.42 14.24
CA PRO A 138 24.67 -29.28 13.96
C PRO A 138 24.35 -30.55 13.14
N ASN A 139 23.08 -30.94 13.10
CA ASN A 139 22.63 -32.13 12.37
C ASN A 139 22.29 -31.85 10.89
N VAL A 140 22.23 -30.58 10.48
CA VAL A 140 21.85 -30.19 9.12
C VAL A 140 23.06 -29.65 8.36
N SER A 141 23.33 -30.22 7.20
CA SER A 141 24.42 -29.81 6.32
C SER A 141 24.02 -29.97 4.86
N LEU A 142 24.79 -29.42 3.96
CA LEU A 142 24.59 -29.60 2.54
C LEU A 142 25.16 -30.94 2.06
N GLN A 143 24.41 -31.61 1.18
CA GLN A 143 24.90 -32.82 0.51
C GLN A 143 26.02 -32.46 -0.49
N ALA A 144 27.12 -33.23 -0.48
CA ALA A 144 28.32 -32.89 -1.22
C ALA A 144 28.12 -32.79 -2.74
N ASP A 145 27.28 -33.67 -3.29
CA ASP A 145 27.12 -33.89 -4.73
C ASP A 145 26.07 -32.96 -5.40
N ASN A 146 25.31 -32.19 -4.61
CA ASN A 146 24.22 -31.35 -5.12
C ASN A 146 24.22 -29.97 -4.47
N LYS A 147 25.13 -29.10 -4.91
CA LYS A 147 25.35 -27.74 -4.35
C LYS A 147 25.21 -26.63 -5.41
N SER A 148 24.35 -26.78 -6.43
CA SER A 148 24.16 -25.70 -7.39
C SER A 148 23.46 -24.50 -6.76
N ALA A 149 23.66 -23.28 -7.32
CA ALA A 149 23.14 -22.06 -6.68
C ALA A 149 21.59 -22.00 -6.58
N GLY A 150 20.90 -22.54 -7.58
CA GLY A 150 19.44 -22.53 -7.64
C GLY A 150 18.79 -23.85 -7.21
N ARG A 151 19.60 -24.88 -6.93
CA ARG A 151 19.12 -26.21 -6.52
C ARG A 151 20.18 -26.90 -5.69
N TRP A 152 19.81 -27.29 -4.49
CA TRP A 152 20.69 -28.03 -3.59
C TRP A 152 19.86 -28.91 -2.64
N THR A 153 20.53 -29.88 -2.03
CA THR A 153 19.91 -30.87 -1.15
C THR A 153 20.65 -30.91 0.17
N SER A 154 19.92 -31.12 1.25
CA SER A 154 20.49 -31.36 2.58
C SER A 154 20.96 -32.80 2.73
N ASN A 155 21.75 -33.09 3.77
CA ASN A 155 22.13 -34.44 4.19
C ASN A 155 20.95 -35.31 4.66
N MET A 156 19.77 -34.73 4.84
CA MET A 156 18.52 -35.39 5.23
C MET A 156 17.50 -35.49 4.09
N GLU A 157 17.95 -35.36 2.85
CA GLU A 157 17.11 -35.42 1.63
C GLU A 157 16.11 -34.26 1.47
N GLY A 158 16.24 -33.18 2.25
CA GLY A 158 15.50 -31.94 2.02
C GLY A 158 16.00 -31.26 0.74
N GLU A 159 15.11 -30.63 0.01
CA GLU A 159 15.44 -30.01 -1.28
C GLU A 159 15.08 -28.51 -1.25
N PHE A 160 15.97 -27.69 -1.77
CA PHE A 160 15.69 -26.29 -2.11
C PHE A 160 15.72 -26.11 -3.62
N PHE A 161 14.68 -25.48 -4.15
CA PHE A 161 14.56 -25.19 -5.58
C PHE A 161 14.12 -23.74 -5.83
N ALA A 162 14.90 -23.02 -6.64
CA ALA A 162 14.64 -21.63 -7.04
C ALA A 162 14.05 -21.58 -8.45
N ALA A 163 12.98 -20.81 -8.65
CA ALA A 163 12.34 -20.59 -9.94
C ALA A 163 11.94 -19.13 -10.15
N GLY A 164 11.92 -18.67 -11.40
CA GLY A 164 11.26 -17.41 -11.78
C GLY A 164 9.80 -17.64 -12.09
N VAL A 165 8.99 -16.55 -12.07
CA VAL A 165 7.62 -16.56 -12.58
C VAL A 165 7.63 -17.02 -14.04
N GLY A 166 6.71 -17.92 -14.41
CA GLY A 166 6.69 -18.58 -15.72
C GLY A 166 7.69 -19.74 -15.88
N GLY A 167 8.60 -19.95 -14.90
CA GLY A 167 9.56 -21.04 -14.93
C GLY A 167 8.93 -22.40 -14.70
N ALA A 168 9.55 -23.46 -15.27
CA ALA A 168 9.09 -24.84 -15.11
C ALA A 168 9.36 -25.36 -13.69
N ILE A 169 8.30 -25.78 -12.97
CA ILE A 169 8.36 -26.34 -11.62
C ILE A 169 7.84 -27.79 -11.60
N THR A 170 7.66 -28.39 -12.76
CA THR A 170 7.09 -29.74 -12.93
C THR A 170 7.94 -30.82 -12.28
N GLY A 171 7.29 -31.84 -11.72
CA GLY A 171 7.97 -33.01 -11.12
C GLY A 171 8.51 -32.80 -9.70
N ARG A 172 8.17 -31.66 -9.01
CA ARG A 172 8.63 -31.37 -7.66
C ARG A 172 7.45 -31.21 -6.70
N GLY A 173 7.67 -31.58 -5.45
CA GLY A 173 6.75 -31.28 -4.34
C GLY A 173 7.35 -30.20 -3.42
N ALA A 174 6.51 -29.46 -2.72
CA ALA A 174 6.91 -28.48 -1.73
C ALA A 174 6.13 -28.62 -0.44
N ASP A 175 6.84 -28.64 0.68
CA ASP A 175 6.26 -28.48 2.03
C ASP A 175 6.15 -26.98 2.37
N LEU A 176 7.06 -26.17 1.82
CA LEU A 176 7.07 -24.72 1.93
C LEU A 176 7.26 -24.07 0.55
N LEU A 177 6.28 -23.29 0.14
CA LEU A 177 6.33 -22.45 -1.05
C LEU A 177 6.50 -20.99 -0.64
N ILE A 178 7.55 -20.35 -1.09
CA ILE A 178 7.82 -18.92 -0.89
C ILE A 178 7.73 -18.20 -2.23
N ILE A 179 6.93 -17.17 -2.31
CA ILE A 179 6.82 -16.29 -3.49
C ILE A 179 7.20 -14.88 -3.05
N ASP A 180 8.31 -14.36 -3.56
CA ASP A 180 8.87 -13.06 -3.20
C ASP A 180 8.92 -12.16 -4.43
N ASP A 181 8.24 -11.03 -4.34
CA ASP A 181 8.12 -10.02 -5.40
C ASP A 181 7.87 -10.66 -6.79
N PRO A 182 6.69 -11.28 -7.01
CA PRO A 182 6.41 -12.00 -8.27
C PRO A 182 6.22 -11.08 -9.48
N HIS A 183 6.11 -9.78 -9.28
CA HIS A 183 5.94 -8.77 -10.32
C HIS A 183 7.15 -7.87 -10.39
N SER A 184 7.57 -7.54 -11.61
CA SER A 184 8.51 -6.46 -11.90
C SER A 184 7.77 -5.13 -12.09
N GLU A 185 8.52 -4.03 -12.15
CA GLU A 185 7.96 -2.71 -12.49
C GLU A 185 7.31 -2.70 -13.89
N GLN A 186 7.85 -3.43 -14.83
CA GLN A 186 7.29 -3.56 -16.20
C GLN A 186 5.98 -4.37 -16.20
N ASP A 187 5.89 -5.42 -15.37
CA ASP A 187 4.68 -6.22 -15.23
C ASP A 187 3.52 -5.39 -14.66
N ALA A 188 3.84 -4.45 -13.77
CA ALA A 188 2.85 -3.55 -13.15
C ALA A 188 2.13 -2.65 -14.15
N LEU A 189 2.75 -2.37 -15.29
CA LEU A 189 2.18 -1.57 -16.38
C LEU A 189 1.29 -2.38 -17.34
N SER A 190 1.24 -3.72 -17.19
CA SER A 190 0.53 -4.61 -18.08
C SER A 190 -0.51 -5.47 -17.35
N PRO A 191 -1.81 -5.21 -17.52
CA PRO A 191 -2.87 -6.07 -16.96
C PRO A 191 -2.70 -7.55 -17.36
N LYS A 192 -2.25 -7.80 -18.59
CA LYS A 192 -1.99 -9.15 -19.08
C LYS A 192 -0.85 -9.85 -18.31
N SER A 193 0.22 -9.14 -17.96
CA SER A 193 1.32 -9.71 -17.16
C SER A 193 0.84 -10.04 -15.74
N MET A 194 0.01 -9.18 -15.15
CA MET A 194 -0.62 -9.44 -13.85
C MET A 194 -1.51 -10.70 -13.87
N ASP A 195 -2.30 -10.87 -14.95
CA ASP A 195 -3.11 -12.06 -15.17
C ASP A 195 -2.26 -13.31 -15.32
N SER A 196 -1.20 -13.24 -16.12
CA SER A 196 -0.27 -14.35 -16.36
C SER A 196 0.43 -14.82 -15.08
N ALA A 197 0.80 -13.91 -14.18
CA ALA A 197 1.40 -14.27 -12.89
C ALA A 197 0.43 -15.05 -12.00
N TYR A 198 -0.84 -14.69 -11.99
CA TYR A 198 -1.86 -15.43 -11.24
C TYR A 198 -2.16 -16.80 -11.86
N GLU A 199 -2.27 -16.89 -13.20
CA GLU A 199 -2.42 -18.16 -13.91
C GLU A 199 -1.24 -19.09 -13.64
N TRP A 200 0.00 -18.58 -13.72
CA TRP A 200 1.20 -19.32 -13.35
C TRP A 200 1.14 -19.83 -11.90
N TYR A 201 0.75 -18.97 -10.96
CA TYR A 201 0.62 -19.37 -9.56
C TYR A 201 -0.34 -20.55 -9.38
N THR A 202 -1.52 -20.48 -10.00
CA THR A 202 -2.56 -21.49 -9.84
C THR A 202 -2.25 -22.78 -10.59
N SER A 203 -1.67 -22.71 -11.78
CA SER A 203 -1.35 -23.88 -12.62
C SER A 203 -0.03 -24.57 -12.25
N GLY A 204 0.92 -23.82 -11.70
CA GLY A 204 2.27 -24.29 -11.38
C GLY A 204 2.50 -24.46 -9.87
N PRO A 205 3.00 -23.43 -9.16
CA PRO A 205 3.47 -23.53 -7.78
C PRO A 205 2.42 -24.07 -6.80
N ARG A 206 1.17 -23.59 -6.89
CA ARG A 206 0.09 -24.04 -6.01
C ARG A 206 -0.18 -25.54 -6.13
N GLN A 207 -0.02 -26.09 -7.33
CA GLN A 207 -0.19 -27.53 -7.62
C GLN A 207 0.97 -28.39 -7.08
N ARG A 208 2.09 -27.78 -6.68
CA ARG A 208 3.27 -28.48 -6.15
C ARG A 208 3.22 -28.64 -4.64
N LEU A 209 2.28 -27.99 -3.98
CA LEU A 209 2.17 -28.04 -2.53
C LEU A 209 1.76 -29.42 -2.04
N GLN A 210 2.56 -29.98 -1.13
CA GLN A 210 2.26 -31.23 -0.44
C GLN A 210 1.06 -31.06 0.50
N PRO A 211 0.32 -32.15 0.85
CA PRO A 211 -0.71 -32.07 1.88
C PRO A 211 -0.19 -31.46 3.19
N GLY A 212 -0.88 -30.47 3.72
CA GLY A 212 -0.46 -29.73 4.92
C GLY A 212 0.64 -28.71 4.69
N GLY A 213 1.12 -28.54 3.46
CA GLY A 213 2.18 -27.56 3.11
C GLY A 213 1.75 -26.11 3.28
N THR A 214 2.74 -25.25 3.37
CA THR A 214 2.62 -23.82 3.69
C THR A 214 2.95 -22.95 2.48
N ILE A 215 2.21 -21.87 2.30
CA ILE A 215 2.53 -20.83 1.30
C ILE A 215 2.76 -19.50 2.00
N VAL A 216 3.87 -18.85 1.66
CA VAL A 216 4.20 -17.49 2.07
C VAL A 216 4.35 -16.63 0.81
N ILE A 217 3.56 -15.60 0.69
CA ILE A 217 3.69 -14.57 -0.36
C ILE A 217 4.21 -13.31 0.31
N VAL A 218 5.35 -12.82 -0.15
CA VAL A 218 5.95 -11.57 0.33
C VAL A 218 6.16 -10.65 -0.85
N MET A 219 5.57 -9.47 -0.84
CA MET A 219 5.73 -8.56 -1.97
C MET A 219 5.48 -7.09 -1.59
N THR A 220 5.87 -6.21 -2.50
CA THR A 220 5.37 -4.85 -2.57
C THR A 220 4.09 -4.86 -3.39
N ARG A 221 3.04 -4.13 -2.96
CA ARG A 221 1.81 -4.00 -3.74
C ARG A 221 2.03 -3.12 -4.96
N TRP A 222 1.38 -3.44 -6.06
CA TRP A 222 1.46 -2.70 -7.32
C TRP A 222 0.08 -2.22 -7.78
N SER A 223 -0.92 -3.09 -7.65
CA SER A 223 -2.27 -2.87 -8.17
C SER A 223 -3.25 -3.75 -7.40
N THR A 224 -4.54 -3.43 -7.47
CA THR A 224 -5.61 -4.34 -7.00
C THR A 224 -5.68 -5.63 -7.84
N LYS A 225 -5.06 -5.65 -9.02
CA LYS A 225 -4.98 -6.80 -9.92
C LYS A 225 -3.68 -7.60 -9.79
N ASP A 226 -2.78 -7.22 -8.89
CA ASP A 226 -1.56 -7.98 -8.61
C ASP A 226 -1.87 -9.37 -8.00
N LEU A 227 -0.84 -10.21 -7.83
CA LEU A 227 -1.04 -11.57 -7.33
C LEU A 227 -1.80 -11.58 -6.00
N VAL A 228 -1.45 -10.71 -5.06
CA VAL A 228 -2.12 -10.61 -3.75
C VAL A 228 -3.57 -10.18 -3.93
N GLY A 229 -3.85 -9.14 -4.71
CA GLY A 229 -5.22 -8.69 -4.96
C GLY A 229 -6.11 -9.79 -5.54
N LYS A 230 -5.60 -10.59 -6.49
CA LYS A 230 -6.34 -11.72 -7.08
C LYS A 230 -6.54 -12.88 -6.11
N VAL A 231 -5.52 -13.22 -5.32
CA VAL A 231 -5.61 -14.27 -4.31
C VAL A 231 -6.65 -13.90 -3.25
N LEU A 232 -6.64 -12.65 -2.76
CA LEU A 232 -7.60 -12.17 -1.76
C LEU A 232 -9.02 -12.07 -2.32
N LYS A 233 -9.20 -11.67 -3.57
CA LYS A 233 -10.52 -11.67 -4.23
C LYS A 233 -11.12 -13.09 -4.27
N LYS A 234 -10.30 -14.13 -4.38
CA LYS A 234 -10.75 -15.53 -4.37
C LYS A 234 -11.00 -16.10 -2.98
N GLN A 235 -10.45 -15.50 -1.93
CA GLN A 235 -10.60 -15.95 -0.54
C GLN A 235 -12.08 -16.02 -0.08
N GLY A 236 -12.95 -15.18 -0.64
CA GLY A 236 -14.38 -15.19 -0.34
C GLY A 236 -15.17 -16.36 -0.94
N GLN A 237 -14.54 -17.21 -1.77
CA GLN A 237 -15.20 -18.39 -2.33
C GLN A 237 -15.23 -19.52 -1.32
N GLU A 238 -16.25 -20.35 -1.39
CA GLU A 238 -16.37 -21.54 -0.53
C GLU A 238 -15.16 -22.49 -0.73
N ASN A 239 -14.60 -22.96 0.37
CA ASN A 239 -13.42 -23.83 0.41
C ASN A 239 -12.12 -23.23 -0.15
N ALA A 240 -12.06 -21.90 -0.38
CA ALA A 240 -10.82 -21.24 -0.78
C ALA A 240 -9.79 -21.20 0.37
N ASP A 241 -8.50 -21.12 -0.01
CA ASP A 241 -7.42 -20.87 0.96
C ASP A 241 -7.71 -19.59 1.76
N GLN A 242 -7.66 -19.68 3.08
CA GLN A 242 -7.82 -18.53 3.98
C GLN A 242 -6.45 -17.97 4.36
N TRP A 243 -6.23 -16.70 4.09
CA TRP A 243 -4.94 -16.04 4.24
C TRP A 243 -4.91 -15.14 5.46
N GLU A 244 -3.86 -15.24 6.24
CA GLU A 244 -3.50 -14.20 7.18
C GLU A 244 -2.68 -13.15 6.44
N VAL A 245 -3.15 -11.90 6.46
CA VAL A 245 -2.55 -10.78 5.72
C VAL A 245 -1.93 -9.79 6.69
N VAL A 246 -0.70 -9.40 6.41
CA VAL A 246 0.02 -8.37 7.15
C VAL A 246 0.51 -7.33 6.16
N GLU A 247 -0.01 -6.11 6.27
CA GLU A 247 0.36 -4.98 5.42
C GLU A 247 0.99 -3.87 6.26
N PHE A 248 2.11 -3.36 5.78
CA PHE A 248 2.87 -2.34 6.49
C PHE A 248 3.07 -1.11 5.59
N PRO A 249 2.38 0.00 5.86
CA PRO A 249 2.67 1.25 5.17
C PRO A 249 4.00 1.83 5.65
N ALA A 250 4.75 2.51 4.76
CA ALA A 250 6.03 3.14 5.09
C ALA A 250 5.88 4.25 6.14
N ILE A 251 4.77 4.97 6.10
CA ILE A 251 4.36 5.95 7.12
C ILE A 251 3.05 5.46 7.72
N MET A 252 3.03 5.30 9.03
CA MET A 252 1.88 4.79 9.77
C MET A 252 0.74 5.83 9.77
N PRO A 253 -0.45 5.56 9.18
CA PRO A 253 -1.51 6.56 9.00
C PRO A 253 -2.00 7.19 10.32
N LYS A 254 -2.01 6.41 11.41
CA LYS A 254 -2.51 6.87 12.72
C LYS A 254 -1.51 7.75 13.49
N THR A 255 -0.22 7.57 13.29
CA THR A 255 0.83 8.24 14.10
C THR A 255 1.71 9.14 13.29
N ASP A 256 1.57 9.12 11.97
CA ASP A 256 2.38 9.86 11.01
C ASP A 256 3.91 9.67 11.20
N LYS A 257 4.27 8.49 11.75
CA LYS A 257 5.67 8.10 11.97
C LYS A 257 6.11 7.05 10.95
N PRO A 258 7.38 7.04 10.55
CA PRO A 258 7.93 5.96 9.73
C PRO A 258 7.69 4.60 10.39
N LEU A 259 7.41 3.58 9.58
CA LEU A 259 7.35 2.19 10.02
C LEU A 259 8.66 1.73 10.69
N TRP A 260 9.77 2.19 10.14
CA TRP A 260 11.13 1.84 10.54
C TRP A 260 11.98 3.10 10.73
N GLY A 261 11.66 3.89 11.77
CA GLY A 261 12.26 5.19 12.06
C GLY A 261 13.76 5.14 12.39
N GLU A 262 14.25 3.98 12.82
CA GLU A 262 15.67 3.73 13.09
C GLU A 262 16.51 3.67 11.80
N PHE A 263 15.88 3.31 10.67
CA PHE A 263 16.51 3.18 9.36
C PHE A 263 16.09 4.28 8.38
N TRP A 264 14.79 4.57 8.28
CA TRP A 264 14.20 5.58 7.42
C TRP A 264 13.81 6.84 8.18
N LYS A 265 14.39 7.98 7.85
CA LYS A 265 13.91 9.27 8.38
C LYS A 265 12.63 9.68 7.64
N LYS A 266 11.74 10.39 8.33
CA LYS A 266 10.48 10.84 7.74
C LYS A 266 10.70 11.76 6.52
N GLU A 267 11.71 12.64 6.60
CA GLU A 267 12.09 13.56 5.54
C GLU A 267 12.53 12.82 4.27
N GLU A 268 13.25 11.70 4.42
CA GLU A 268 13.66 10.86 3.30
C GLU A 268 12.46 10.19 2.62
N LEU A 269 11.50 9.69 3.42
CA LEU A 269 10.26 9.10 2.90
C LEU A 269 9.39 10.14 2.18
N LEU A 270 9.31 11.37 2.71
CA LEU A 270 8.60 12.46 2.06
C LEU A 270 9.27 12.89 0.75
N SER A 271 10.60 12.88 0.69
CA SER A 271 11.35 13.12 -0.56
C SER A 271 11.06 12.05 -1.61
N VAL A 272 10.97 10.77 -1.21
CA VAL A 272 10.54 9.69 -2.11
C VAL A 272 9.09 9.91 -2.56
N LYS A 273 8.19 10.27 -1.64
CA LYS A 273 6.79 10.58 -1.98
C LYS A 273 6.69 11.68 -3.03
N ALA A 274 7.45 12.76 -2.87
CA ALA A 274 7.45 13.87 -3.81
C ALA A 274 8.01 13.52 -5.21
N SER A 275 8.80 12.46 -5.33
CA SER A 275 9.37 11.99 -6.59
C SER A 275 8.52 10.95 -7.34
N LEU A 276 7.41 10.50 -6.72
CA LEU A 276 6.58 9.43 -7.27
C LEU A 276 5.16 9.95 -7.57
N PRO A 277 4.51 9.45 -8.64
CA PRO A 277 3.09 9.60 -8.80
C PRO A 277 2.33 9.07 -7.58
N VAL A 278 1.25 9.76 -7.19
CA VAL A 278 0.47 9.44 -5.97
C VAL A 278 0.00 7.98 -5.96
N ALA A 279 -0.46 7.46 -7.11
CA ALA A 279 -0.86 6.05 -7.24
C ALA A 279 0.28 5.07 -6.93
N LYS A 280 1.50 5.34 -7.42
CA LYS A 280 2.68 4.52 -7.13
C LYS A 280 3.06 4.59 -5.65
N TRP A 281 3.02 5.78 -5.06
CA TRP A 281 3.25 5.93 -3.63
C TRP A 281 2.24 5.14 -2.80
N ASN A 282 0.95 5.30 -3.08
CA ASN A 282 -0.11 4.60 -2.36
C ASN A 282 0.01 3.08 -2.50
N ALA A 283 0.24 2.57 -3.69
CA ALA A 283 0.41 1.13 -3.91
C ALA A 283 1.68 0.59 -3.22
N GLN A 284 2.85 1.13 -3.58
CA GLN A 284 4.13 0.52 -3.24
C GLN A 284 4.63 0.88 -1.84
N TRP A 285 4.39 2.11 -1.38
CA TRP A 285 4.89 2.58 -0.10
C TRP A 285 3.84 2.52 1.01
N MET A 286 2.57 2.74 0.65
CA MET A 286 1.47 2.63 1.62
C MET A 286 0.76 1.27 1.60
N GLN A 287 1.09 0.38 0.68
CA GLN A 287 0.48 -0.94 0.44
C GLN A 287 -1.03 -0.88 0.16
N ASN A 288 -1.51 0.26 -0.29
CA ASN A 288 -2.91 0.54 -0.59
C ASN A 288 -3.10 0.89 -2.08
N PRO A 289 -3.09 -0.11 -2.99
CA PRO A 289 -3.34 0.14 -4.40
C PRO A 289 -4.81 0.53 -4.63
N THR A 290 -5.04 1.57 -5.39
CA THR A 290 -6.38 2.03 -5.77
C THR A 290 -6.98 1.17 -6.87
N ALA A 291 -8.29 0.92 -6.79
CA ALA A 291 -9.02 0.16 -7.80
C ALA A 291 -9.54 1.10 -8.91
N GLU A 292 -9.10 0.89 -10.14
CA GLU A 292 -9.70 1.57 -11.30
C GLU A 292 -11.02 0.92 -11.76
N GLU A 293 -11.23 -0.36 -11.49
CA GLU A 293 -12.48 -1.05 -11.86
C GLU A 293 -13.60 -0.78 -10.85
N GLY A 294 -14.63 -0.11 -11.29
CA GLY A 294 -15.79 0.28 -10.49
C GLY A 294 -15.75 1.71 -9.97
N SER A 295 -14.70 2.48 -10.31
CA SER A 295 -14.71 3.92 -10.10
C SER A 295 -15.79 4.58 -10.95
N ILE A 296 -16.47 5.56 -10.37
CA ILE A 296 -17.53 6.31 -11.07
C ILE A 296 -16.90 7.32 -12.03
N VAL A 297 -15.79 7.93 -11.62
CA VAL A 297 -14.99 8.86 -12.45
C VAL A 297 -13.63 8.19 -12.72
N LYS A 298 -13.30 8.06 -14.00
CA LYS A 298 -12.03 7.45 -14.40
C LYS A 298 -10.93 8.48 -14.47
N ARG A 299 -9.69 8.09 -14.15
CA ARG A 299 -8.52 8.96 -14.26
C ARG A 299 -8.30 9.45 -15.69
N GLU A 300 -8.53 8.61 -16.68
CA GLU A 300 -8.36 8.90 -18.09
C GLU A 300 -9.37 9.94 -18.64
N TRP A 301 -10.39 10.32 -17.88
CA TRP A 301 -11.35 11.35 -18.25
C TRP A 301 -10.91 12.76 -17.86
N TRP A 302 -9.79 12.87 -17.12
CA TRP A 302 -9.21 14.16 -16.78
C TRP A 302 -8.29 14.63 -17.89
N GLU A 303 -8.53 15.85 -18.41
CA GLU A 303 -7.64 16.50 -19.36
C GLU A 303 -6.49 17.17 -18.62
N LYS A 304 -5.27 17.10 -19.19
CA LYS A 304 -4.06 17.66 -18.58
C LYS A 304 -3.78 19.04 -19.12
N TRP A 305 -3.61 20.00 -18.23
CA TRP A 305 -3.14 21.35 -18.56
C TRP A 305 -1.61 21.39 -18.47
N HIS A 306 -0.96 21.64 -19.61
CA HIS A 306 0.50 21.68 -19.72
C HIS A 306 1.08 23.10 -19.81
N GLY A 307 0.27 24.15 -19.63
CA GLY A 307 0.74 25.53 -19.61
C GLY A 307 1.52 25.86 -18.33
N GLU A 308 2.54 26.71 -18.44
CA GLU A 308 3.31 27.20 -17.27
C GLU A 308 2.45 28.08 -16.34
N GLN A 309 1.38 28.65 -16.86
CA GLN A 309 0.41 29.45 -16.10
C GLN A 309 -0.97 28.88 -16.30
N VAL A 310 -1.85 29.04 -15.31
CA VAL A 310 -3.26 28.69 -15.45
C VAL A 310 -3.91 29.48 -16.59
N PRO A 311 -4.89 28.91 -17.32
CA PRO A 311 -5.57 29.66 -18.38
C PRO A 311 -6.28 30.90 -17.84
N SER A 312 -6.58 31.86 -18.71
CA SER A 312 -7.50 32.94 -18.35
C SER A 312 -8.88 32.33 -18.06
N TYR A 313 -9.51 32.74 -16.96
CA TYR A 313 -10.78 32.18 -16.50
C TYR A 313 -11.77 33.28 -16.14
N ASP A 314 -13.06 32.94 -16.23
CA ASP A 314 -14.16 33.92 -16.09
C ASP A 314 -14.87 33.84 -14.74
N TYR A 315 -14.86 32.67 -14.08
CA TYR A 315 -15.62 32.44 -12.86
C TYR A 315 -14.93 31.42 -11.96
N VAL A 316 -14.80 31.74 -10.67
CA VAL A 316 -14.10 30.90 -9.68
C VAL A 316 -15.06 30.45 -8.58
N ILE A 317 -15.04 29.15 -8.27
CA ILE A 317 -15.73 28.57 -7.12
C ILE A 317 -14.71 27.94 -6.17
N GLN A 318 -14.82 28.29 -4.88
CA GLN A 318 -14.21 27.52 -3.82
C GLN A 318 -15.25 26.67 -3.12
N SER A 319 -14.97 25.38 -2.93
CA SER A 319 -15.85 24.43 -2.28
C SER A 319 -15.19 23.84 -1.05
N TYR A 320 -15.94 23.74 0.06
CA TYR A 320 -15.45 23.29 1.35
C TYR A 320 -16.27 22.13 1.88
N ASP A 321 -15.64 20.97 2.03
CA ASP A 321 -16.10 19.93 2.95
C ASP A 321 -15.38 20.09 4.29
N THR A 322 -16.12 20.20 5.40
CA THR A 322 -15.54 20.65 6.67
C THR A 322 -15.71 19.63 7.78
N ALA A 323 -14.60 19.39 8.52
CA ALA A 323 -14.59 18.70 9.80
C ALA A 323 -13.78 19.52 10.82
N PHE A 324 -14.20 19.53 12.10
CA PHE A 324 -13.53 20.32 13.14
C PHE A 324 -12.93 19.43 14.20
N SER A 325 -11.77 18.89 13.95
CA SER A 325 -11.03 18.18 14.99
C SER A 325 -9.57 18.01 14.65
N LYS A 326 -8.68 18.30 15.59
CA LYS A 326 -7.25 17.96 15.52
C LYS A 326 -6.96 16.50 15.94
N LYS A 327 -7.96 15.70 16.31
CA LYS A 327 -7.75 14.31 16.72
C LYS A 327 -7.33 13.48 15.50
N GLU A 328 -6.35 12.61 15.68
CA GLU A 328 -5.84 11.69 14.63
C GLU A 328 -6.94 10.77 14.03
N THR A 329 -8.05 10.62 14.72
CA THR A 329 -9.21 9.80 14.31
C THR A 329 -10.34 10.61 13.68
N ALA A 330 -10.17 11.92 13.48
CA ALA A 330 -11.21 12.78 12.90
C ALA A 330 -11.08 12.86 11.38
N ASP A 331 -12.19 13.12 10.70
CA ASP A 331 -12.24 13.39 9.28
C ASP A 331 -11.43 14.64 8.92
N TYR A 332 -10.99 14.73 7.69
CA TYR A 332 -10.29 15.89 7.18
C TYR A 332 -11.26 16.99 6.79
N SER A 333 -10.77 18.24 6.76
CA SER A 333 -11.38 19.31 5.98
C SER A 333 -10.72 19.37 4.61
N ALA A 334 -11.51 19.44 3.55
CA ALA A 334 -11.04 19.59 2.18
C ALA A 334 -11.55 20.89 1.56
N ILE A 335 -10.67 21.57 0.84
CA ILE A 335 -10.97 22.77 0.05
C ILE A 335 -10.54 22.47 -1.37
N THR A 336 -11.42 22.69 -2.35
CA THR A 336 -11.08 22.65 -3.77
C THR A 336 -11.47 23.97 -4.44
N THR A 337 -10.56 24.51 -5.25
CA THR A 337 -10.78 25.77 -6.01
C THR A 337 -10.83 25.45 -7.49
N TRP A 338 -11.88 25.88 -8.15
CA TRP A 338 -12.19 25.57 -9.54
C TRP A 338 -12.50 26.81 -10.33
N ALA A 339 -12.13 26.82 -11.62
CA ALA A 339 -12.48 27.93 -12.51
C ALA A 339 -13.08 27.45 -13.82
N VAL A 340 -13.94 28.27 -14.41
CA VAL A 340 -14.45 28.11 -15.79
C VAL A 340 -13.52 28.87 -16.73
N PHE A 341 -13.12 28.21 -17.82
CA PHE A 341 -12.30 28.79 -18.86
C PHE A 341 -12.70 28.30 -20.25
N GLU A 342 -12.36 29.05 -21.28
CA GLU A 342 -12.54 28.66 -22.66
C GLU A 342 -11.26 28.02 -23.20
N HIS A 343 -11.38 26.85 -23.80
CA HIS A 343 -10.26 26.16 -24.45
C HIS A 343 -10.42 26.23 -25.96
N GLU A 344 -9.38 26.55 -26.71
CA GLU A 344 -9.40 26.79 -28.15
C GLU A 344 -9.98 25.63 -28.99
N THR A 345 -9.87 24.40 -28.47
CA THR A 345 -10.36 23.20 -29.18
C THR A 345 -11.77 22.78 -28.79
N ASN A 346 -12.38 23.39 -27.76
CA ASN A 346 -13.68 23.01 -27.24
C ASN A 346 -14.74 24.09 -27.59
N GLU A 347 -15.86 23.65 -28.12
CA GLU A 347 -17.01 24.53 -28.41
C GLU A 347 -17.77 24.98 -27.14
N THR A 348 -17.48 24.34 -26.01
CA THR A 348 -18.13 24.58 -24.71
C THR A 348 -17.10 24.97 -23.67
N PRO A 349 -17.48 25.79 -22.67
CA PRO A 349 -16.60 26.12 -21.55
C PRO A 349 -16.12 24.89 -20.81
N CYS A 350 -14.86 24.91 -20.39
CA CYS A 350 -14.22 23.86 -19.60
C CYS A 350 -14.03 24.31 -18.15
N ILE A 351 -13.77 23.37 -17.26
CA ILE A 351 -13.47 23.62 -15.87
C ILE A 351 -12.06 23.15 -15.58
N ILE A 352 -11.29 23.96 -14.85
CA ILE A 352 -9.95 23.60 -14.37
C ILE A 352 -9.88 23.62 -12.85
N LEU A 353 -9.25 22.61 -12.28
CA LEU A 353 -8.86 22.60 -10.87
C LEU A 353 -7.67 23.54 -10.67
N LEU A 354 -7.85 24.61 -9.90
CA LEU A 354 -6.79 25.59 -9.62
C LEU A 354 -5.96 25.25 -8.39
N ASP A 355 -6.60 24.70 -7.35
CA ASP A 355 -5.94 24.34 -6.09
C ASP A 355 -6.78 23.33 -5.30
N ALA A 356 -6.10 22.53 -4.47
CA ALA A 356 -6.77 21.63 -3.52
C ALA A 356 -5.95 21.49 -2.24
N LYS A 357 -6.62 21.55 -1.09
CA LYS A 357 -6.02 21.43 0.23
C LYS A 357 -6.81 20.50 1.12
N ARG A 358 -6.14 19.59 1.80
CA ARG A 358 -6.72 18.69 2.80
C ARG A 358 -5.94 18.79 4.10
N MET A 359 -6.65 18.99 5.20
CA MET A 359 -6.03 19.23 6.49
C MET A 359 -6.90 18.80 7.67
N ARG A 360 -6.25 18.55 8.80
CA ARG A 360 -6.88 18.40 10.11
C ARG A 360 -6.57 19.60 10.97
N VAL A 361 -7.52 20.50 11.06
CA VAL A 361 -7.36 21.79 11.76
C VAL A 361 -8.54 22.05 12.67
N ASP A 362 -8.35 22.88 13.71
CA ASP A 362 -9.46 23.37 14.51
C ASP A 362 -10.21 24.51 13.81
N PHE A 363 -11.34 24.88 14.37
CA PHE A 363 -12.20 25.93 13.79
C PHE A 363 -11.50 27.29 13.58
N PRO A 364 -10.72 27.83 14.56
CA PRO A 364 -10.00 29.07 14.37
C PRO A 364 -8.98 29.03 13.22
N GLU A 365 -8.28 27.91 13.07
CA GLU A 365 -7.31 27.72 11.99
C GLU A 365 -8.01 27.60 10.63
N LEU A 366 -9.09 26.82 10.54
CA LEU A 366 -9.88 26.68 9.33
C LEU A 366 -10.47 28.02 8.88
N LYS A 367 -10.98 28.83 9.83
CA LYS A 367 -11.51 30.16 9.54
C LYS A 367 -10.42 31.09 8.97
N ARG A 368 -9.21 31.09 9.54
CA ARG A 368 -8.08 31.87 9.05
C ARG A 368 -7.68 31.42 7.65
N LEU A 369 -7.54 30.11 7.45
CA LEU A 369 -7.20 29.55 6.15
C LEU A 369 -8.24 29.92 5.09
N ALA A 370 -9.53 29.77 5.39
CA ALA A 370 -10.61 30.13 4.48
C ALA A 370 -10.57 31.63 4.09
N TRP A 371 -10.15 32.49 5.02
CA TRP A 371 -9.96 33.91 4.74
C TRP A 371 -8.75 34.16 3.81
N ASP A 372 -7.63 33.46 4.06
CA ASP A 372 -6.42 33.58 3.26
C ASP A 372 -6.66 33.06 1.85
N GLU A 373 -7.33 31.94 1.70
CA GLU A 373 -7.74 31.35 0.41
C GLU A 373 -8.70 32.25 -0.37
N TYR A 374 -9.69 32.83 0.34
CA TYR A 374 -10.61 33.80 -0.27
C TYR A 374 -9.88 35.01 -0.82
N LYS A 375 -8.91 35.53 -0.08
CA LYS A 375 -8.10 36.69 -0.56
C LYS A 375 -7.16 36.38 -1.70
N TYR A 376 -6.67 35.15 -1.74
CA TYR A 376 -5.72 34.73 -2.78
C TYR A 376 -6.41 34.46 -4.12
N TRP A 377 -7.53 33.75 -4.08
CA TRP A 377 -8.24 33.34 -5.30
C TRP A 377 -9.35 34.29 -5.72
N GLU A 378 -9.80 35.17 -4.83
CA GLU A 378 -10.95 36.08 -5.04
C GLU A 378 -12.17 35.42 -5.67
N PRO A 379 -12.65 34.26 -5.11
CA PRO A 379 -13.70 33.48 -5.75
C PRO A 379 -15.03 34.22 -5.83
N ASP A 380 -15.73 34.06 -6.93
CA ASP A 380 -17.09 34.58 -7.14
C ASP A 380 -18.11 33.89 -6.24
N CYS A 381 -17.85 32.63 -5.88
CA CYS A 381 -18.71 31.86 -5.00
C CYS A 381 -17.91 30.98 -4.05
N VAL A 382 -18.25 31.01 -2.77
CA VAL A 382 -17.76 30.07 -1.76
C VAL A 382 -18.90 29.15 -1.37
N LEU A 383 -18.72 27.83 -1.59
CA LEU A 383 -19.67 26.78 -1.22
C LEU A 383 -19.24 26.09 0.06
N ILE A 384 -20.12 25.94 1.00
CA ILE A 384 -19.87 25.18 2.24
C ILE A 384 -21.06 24.24 2.48
N GLU A 385 -20.79 22.94 2.70
CA GLU A 385 -21.85 21.99 3.01
C GLU A 385 -22.53 22.33 4.35
N ALA A 386 -23.85 22.38 4.33
CA ALA A 386 -24.66 22.72 5.52
C ALA A 386 -24.79 21.53 6.50
N LYS A 387 -23.63 21.01 6.95
CA LYS A 387 -23.49 20.03 8.04
C LYS A 387 -23.31 20.76 9.38
N ALA A 388 -23.29 20.02 10.47
CA ALA A 388 -23.04 20.57 11.82
C ALA A 388 -21.72 21.37 11.90
N SER A 389 -20.70 20.97 11.14
CA SER A 389 -19.40 21.63 11.03
C SER A 389 -19.40 22.84 10.09
N GLY A 390 -20.11 22.81 8.97
CA GLY A 390 -20.12 23.88 7.97
C GLY A 390 -20.93 25.11 8.38
N THR A 391 -21.97 24.95 9.21
CA THR A 391 -22.86 26.03 9.60
C THR A 391 -22.14 27.16 10.39
N PRO A 392 -21.30 26.88 11.41
CA PRO A 392 -20.56 27.91 12.11
C PRO A 392 -19.56 28.64 11.20
N LEU A 393 -18.86 27.92 10.31
CA LEU A 393 -17.93 28.53 9.37
C LEU A 393 -18.66 29.46 8.39
N THR A 394 -19.79 29.03 7.86
CA THR A 394 -20.63 29.85 6.97
C THR A 394 -21.04 31.16 7.65
N GLN A 395 -21.46 31.11 8.91
CA GLN A 395 -21.87 32.31 9.65
C GLN A 395 -20.71 33.30 9.87
N GLU A 396 -19.54 32.78 10.26
CA GLU A 396 -18.36 33.60 10.50
C GLU A 396 -17.84 34.24 9.22
N LEU A 397 -17.71 33.47 8.12
CA LEU A 397 -17.23 34.00 6.85
C LEU A 397 -18.19 35.05 6.27
N ARG A 398 -19.50 34.86 6.41
CA ARG A 398 -20.50 35.90 6.03
C ARG A 398 -20.36 37.19 6.84
N ARG A 399 -20.08 37.08 8.16
CA ARG A 399 -19.78 38.25 9.00
C ARG A 399 -18.53 39.00 8.55
N MET A 400 -17.57 38.28 7.97
CA MET A 400 -16.34 38.84 7.39
C MET A 400 -16.54 39.41 5.98
N GLY A 401 -17.75 39.37 5.45
CA GLY A 401 -18.11 39.92 4.13
C GLY A 401 -17.87 38.94 2.94
N ILE A 402 -17.63 37.65 3.21
CA ILE A 402 -17.43 36.65 2.17
C ILE A 402 -18.79 36.17 1.65
N PRO A 403 -19.03 36.08 0.33
CA PRO A 403 -20.29 35.63 -0.27
C PRO A 403 -20.43 34.10 -0.21
N VAL A 404 -20.72 33.56 1.00
CA VAL A 404 -20.85 32.11 1.20
C VAL A 404 -22.24 31.63 0.84
N THR A 405 -22.32 30.62 0.00
CA THR A 405 -23.54 29.85 -0.31
C THR A 405 -23.49 28.53 0.49
N ALA A 406 -24.50 28.33 1.34
CA ALA A 406 -24.67 27.07 2.06
C ALA A 406 -25.25 26.02 1.10
N TYR A 407 -24.54 24.92 0.89
CA TYR A 407 -24.99 23.80 0.09
C TYR A 407 -25.69 22.76 0.97
N THR A 408 -26.91 22.40 0.61
CA THR A 408 -27.64 21.35 1.31
C THR A 408 -27.95 20.23 0.31
N PRO A 409 -27.38 19.02 0.49
CA PRO A 409 -27.68 17.88 -0.36
C PRO A 409 -29.21 17.58 -0.34
N SER A 410 -29.77 17.29 -1.49
CA SER A 410 -31.16 16.88 -1.60
C SER A 410 -31.41 15.54 -0.90
N ARG A 411 -32.57 15.34 -0.30
CA ARG A 411 -32.93 14.06 0.33
C ARG A 411 -32.88 12.93 -0.70
N GLY A 412 -32.06 11.89 -0.41
CA GLY A 412 -31.87 10.73 -1.28
C GLY A 412 -30.68 10.83 -2.27
N GLN A 413 -29.96 11.93 -2.29
CA GLN A 413 -28.68 12.03 -3.00
C GLN A 413 -27.53 11.66 -2.03
N ASP A 414 -27.20 10.38 -1.98
CA ASP A 414 -25.98 9.93 -1.32
C ASP A 414 -24.72 10.35 -2.11
N LYS A 415 -23.54 10.11 -1.56
CA LYS A 415 -22.26 10.46 -2.18
C LYS A 415 -22.10 9.82 -3.57
N VAL A 416 -22.54 8.56 -3.72
CA VAL A 416 -22.50 7.82 -4.99
C VAL A 416 -23.39 8.47 -6.05
N ALA A 417 -24.61 8.86 -5.67
CA ALA A 417 -25.51 9.55 -6.58
C ALA A 417 -24.99 10.93 -7.02
N ARG A 418 -24.34 11.68 -6.11
CA ARG A 418 -23.68 12.96 -6.43
C ARG A 418 -22.53 12.75 -7.41
N MET A 419 -21.66 11.78 -7.17
CA MET A 419 -20.56 11.46 -8.06
C MET A 419 -21.06 11.04 -9.46
N ASN A 420 -22.09 10.19 -9.54
CA ASN A 420 -22.71 9.81 -10.80
C ASN A 420 -23.31 11.00 -11.56
N SER A 421 -23.82 12.02 -10.86
CA SER A 421 -24.38 13.21 -11.51
C SER A 421 -23.34 14.11 -12.18
N VAL A 422 -22.07 14.05 -11.72
CA VAL A 422 -20.97 14.84 -12.30
C VAL A 422 -20.07 14.02 -13.22
N ALA A 423 -20.12 12.69 -13.17
CA ALA A 423 -19.32 11.80 -14.01
C ALA A 423 -19.41 12.14 -15.53
N PRO A 424 -20.57 12.47 -16.10
CA PRO A 424 -20.66 12.87 -17.51
C PRO A 424 -19.84 14.12 -17.88
N ILE A 425 -19.58 15.03 -16.93
CA ILE A 425 -18.73 16.21 -17.17
C ILE A 425 -17.28 15.78 -17.41
N PHE A 426 -16.81 14.78 -16.65
CA PHE A 426 -15.49 14.20 -16.85
C PHE A 426 -15.41 13.39 -18.15
N GLU A 427 -16.40 12.54 -18.40
CA GLU A 427 -16.46 11.70 -19.61
C GLU A 427 -16.47 12.53 -20.90
N SER A 428 -17.02 13.73 -20.85
CA SER A 428 -17.04 14.66 -22.02
C SER A 428 -15.74 15.44 -22.21
N GLY A 429 -14.69 15.23 -21.37
CA GLY A 429 -13.41 15.93 -21.49
C GLY A 429 -13.45 17.41 -21.07
N MET A 430 -14.46 17.80 -20.29
CA MET A 430 -14.62 19.19 -19.84
C MET A 430 -13.82 19.53 -18.59
N VAL A 431 -13.26 18.52 -17.88
CA VAL A 431 -12.55 18.73 -16.61
C VAL A 431 -11.04 18.62 -16.80
N TRP A 432 -10.35 19.69 -16.44
CA TRP A 432 -8.92 19.85 -16.61
C TRP A 432 -8.20 19.95 -15.26
N ALA A 433 -6.96 19.51 -15.23
CA ALA A 433 -6.11 19.60 -14.05
C ALA A 433 -4.67 19.95 -14.44
N PRO A 434 -3.96 20.80 -13.66
CA PRO A 434 -2.54 21.08 -13.90
C PRO A 434 -1.69 19.86 -13.53
N ASP A 435 -0.46 19.82 -14.00
CA ASP A 435 0.52 18.77 -13.67
C ASP A 435 1.19 19.08 -12.32
N GLU A 436 0.38 19.07 -11.25
CA GLU A 436 0.75 19.42 -9.88
C GLU A 436 0.33 18.34 -8.89
N ASN A 437 1.09 18.19 -7.80
CA ASN A 437 0.85 17.14 -6.80
C ASN A 437 -0.55 17.18 -6.18
N PHE A 438 -1.10 18.39 -5.91
CA PHE A 438 -2.44 18.51 -5.35
C PHE A 438 -3.53 18.01 -6.32
N ALA A 439 -3.33 18.23 -7.63
CA ALA A 439 -4.26 17.76 -8.64
C ALA A 439 -4.24 16.22 -8.72
N ASP A 440 -3.06 15.61 -8.67
CA ASP A 440 -2.93 14.15 -8.62
C ASP A 440 -3.60 13.56 -7.37
N GLU A 441 -3.55 14.23 -6.21
CA GLU A 441 -4.27 13.76 -5.01
C GLU A 441 -5.79 13.74 -5.21
N VAL A 442 -6.36 14.77 -5.83
CA VAL A 442 -7.80 14.86 -6.14
C VAL A 442 -8.20 13.79 -7.17
N ILE A 443 -7.42 13.65 -8.25
CA ILE A 443 -7.65 12.66 -9.31
C ILE A 443 -7.67 11.24 -8.73
N GLU A 444 -6.68 10.92 -7.88
CA GLU A 444 -6.59 9.61 -7.23
C GLU A 444 -7.78 9.30 -6.33
N GLU A 445 -8.18 10.26 -5.51
CA GLU A 445 -9.31 10.07 -4.60
C GLU A 445 -10.61 9.88 -5.39
N MET A 446 -10.85 10.71 -6.42
CA MET A 446 -12.03 10.57 -7.27
C MET A 446 -12.02 9.28 -8.11
N ALA A 447 -10.86 8.85 -8.61
CA ALA A 447 -10.69 7.60 -9.34
C ALA A 447 -10.80 6.35 -8.45
N SER A 448 -10.60 6.48 -7.14
CA SER A 448 -10.77 5.38 -6.19
C SER A 448 -12.18 5.30 -5.59
N PHE A 449 -12.98 6.35 -5.71
CA PHE A 449 -14.33 6.40 -5.15
C PHE A 449 -15.29 5.43 -5.87
N PRO A 450 -16.16 4.63 -5.17
CA PRO A 450 -16.49 4.71 -3.73
C PRO A 450 -15.63 3.81 -2.81
N TYR A 451 -14.57 3.21 -3.27
CA TYR A 451 -13.80 2.18 -2.55
C TYR A 451 -12.52 2.72 -1.90
N GLY A 452 -12.21 4.01 -2.06
CA GLY A 452 -11.06 4.68 -1.44
C GLY A 452 -11.23 4.88 0.06
N ASP A 453 -10.10 5.10 0.76
CA ASP A 453 -10.09 5.33 2.22
C ASP A 453 -10.58 6.72 2.62
N ASN A 454 -10.54 7.68 1.70
CA ASN A 454 -10.97 9.07 1.90
C ASN A 454 -11.94 9.47 0.79
N ASP A 455 -12.83 10.39 1.10
CA ASP A 455 -13.81 10.95 0.16
C ASP A 455 -14.03 12.47 0.34
N ASP A 456 -13.13 13.13 1.08
CA ASP A 456 -13.24 14.54 1.41
C ASP A 456 -13.09 15.45 0.18
N TYR A 457 -12.13 15.13 -0.72
CA TYR A 457 -11.99 15.82 -2.00
C TYR A 457 -13.15 15.50 -2.95
N CYS A 458 -13.65 14.26 -2.91
CA CYS A 458 -14.81 13.87 -3.69
C CYS A 458 -16.05 14.70 -3.32
N ASP A 459 -16.31 14.89 -2.03
CA ASP A 459 -17.44 15.70 -1.55
C ASP A 459 -17.27 17.17 -1.95
N SER A 460 -16.08 17.74 -1.74
CA SER A 460 -15.76 19.11 -2.12
C SER A 460 -15.90 19.34 -3.65
N ALA A 461 -15.27 18.48 -4.46
CA ALA A 461 -15.28 18.59 -5.92
C ALA A 461 -16.70 18.43 -6.51
N THR A 462 -17.46 17.44 -6.05
CA THR A 462 -18.83 17.21 -6.55
C THR A 462 -19.75 18.41 -6.28
N MET A 463 -19.61 19.08 -5.13
CA MET A 463 -20.37 20.31 -4.83
C MET A 463 -20.06 21.43 -5.83
N ALA A 464 -18.76 21.66 -6.13
CA ALA A 464 -18.35 22.67 -7.09
C ALA A 464 -18.89 22.38 -8.50
N LEU A 465 -18.69 21.14 -8.99
CA LEU A 465 -19.10 20.72 -10.33
C LEU A 465 -20.62 20.75 -10.51
N MET A 466 -21.39 20.32 -9.52
CA MET A 466 -22.84 20.43 -9.53
C MET A 466 -23.28 21.90 -9.57
N ARG A 467 -22.60 22.79 -8.89
CA ARG A 467 -22.91 24.23 -8.90
C ARG A 467 -22.65 24.84 -10.26
N PHE A 468 -21.56 24.48 -10.93
CA PHE A 468 -21.31 24.94 -12.32
C PHE A 468 -22.41 24.47 -13.27
N ARG A 469 -22.84 23.21 -13.17
CA ARG A 469 -23.94 22.70 -13.99
C ARG A 469 -25.27 23.40 -13.72
N GLN A 470 -25.64 23.58 -12.44
CA GLN A 470 -26.88 24.28 -12.05
C GLN A 470 -26.87 25.77 -12.38
N GLY A 471 -25.69 26.40 -12.41
CA GLY A 471 -25.49 27.78 -12.77
C GLY A 471 -25.56 28.05 -14.27
N GLY A 472 -25.65 27.02 -15.10
CA GLY A 472 -25.70 27.16 -16.58
C GLY A 472 -24.33 27.46 -17.21
N PHE A 473 -23.23 27.33 -16.44
CA PHE A 473 -21.87 27.48 -16.97
C PHE A 473 -21.43 26.30 -17.82
N LEU A 474 -22.05 25.14 -17.59
CA LEU A 474 -21.81 23.89 -18.30
C LEU A 474 -23.14 23.36 -18.82
N SER A 475 -23.19 23.00 -20.11
CA SER A 475 -24.33 22.31 -20.71
C SER A 475 -23.83 21.02 -21.37
N LEU A 476 -24.37 19.89 -20.96
CA LEU A 476 -24.11 18.60 -21.57
C LEU A 476 -25.11 18.40 -22.76
N HIS A 477 -24.69 17.63 -23.74
CA HIS A 477 -25.55 17.31 -24.90
C HIS A 477 -26.89 16.65 -24.47
N GLU A 478 -26.90 15.97 -23.33
CA GLU A 478 -28.11 15.40 -22.73
C GLU A 478 -29.08 16.47 -22.20
N ASP A 479 -28.56 17.59 -21.69
CA ASP A 479 -29.40 18.70 -21.20
C ASP A 479 -30.23 19.34 -22.32
N TYR A 480 -29.68 19.41 -23.54
CA TYR A 480 -30.42 19.87 -24.73
C TYR A 480 -31.53 18.90 -25.17
N GLN A 481 -31.33 17.58 -24.99
CA GLN A 481 -32.35 16.59 -25.31
C GLN A 481 -33.55 16.66 -24.37
N ASP A 482 -33.32 16.96 -23.09
CA ASP A 482 -34.37 17.10 -22.10
C ASP A 482 -35.15 18.44 -22.29
N GLU A 483 -34.51 19.55 -22.63
CA GLU A 483 -35.17 20.79 -23.00
C GLU A 483 -36.04 20.61 -24.26
N VAL A 484 -35.55 19.91 -25.29
CA VAL A 484 -36.32 19.61 -26.49
C VAL A 484 -37.50 18.69 -26.18
N LYS A 485 -37.38 17.75 -25.24
CA LYS A 485 -38.51 16.92 -24.78
C LYS A 485 -39.55 17.73 -24.00
N LEU A 486 -39.12 18.67 -23.14
CA LEU A 486 -40.01 19.59 -22.43
C LEU A 486 -40.77 20.50 -23.38
N LEU A 487 -40.07 21.10 -24.36
CA LEU A 487 -40.70 21.94 -25.40
C LEU A 487 -41.67 21.17 -26.31
N ARG A 488 -41.49 19.86 -26.51
CA ARG A 488 -42.44 19.01 -27.26
C ARG A 488 -43.66 18.59 -26.43
N LYS A 489 -43.63 18.64 -25.11
CA LYS A 489 -44.78 18.30 -24.27
C LYS A 489 -45.86 19.39 -24.19
N ASP A 490 -45.52 20.64 -24.49
CA ASP A 490 -46.44 21.78 -24.38
C ASP A 490 -47.29 22.08 -25.64
N ARG A 491 -47.33 21.17 -26.61
CA ARG A 491 -48.28 21.26 -27.75
C ARG A 491 -49.38 20.21 -27.62
N THR A 492 -50.23 20.34 -26.62
CA THR A 492 -51.57 19.73 -26.66
C THR A 492 -52.54 20.79 -27.21
N VAL A 493 -52.78 20.71 -28.51
CA VAL A 493 -53.83 21.50 -29.13
C VAL A 493 -55.14 20.83 -28.76
N TYR A 494 -55.99 21.54 -28.01
CA TYR A 494 -57.38 21.18 -27.82
C TYR A 494 -58.18 21.70 -29.04
N TYR A 495 -58.84 20.80 -29.76
CA TYR A 495 -60.01 21.11 -30.60
C TYR A 495 -61.24 20.84 -29.77
#